data_cdd8d472d16a8a6612a215878fedca74
#
_entry.id   cdd8d472d16a8a6612a215878fedca74
#
_cell.length_a   1.000
_cell.length_b   1.000
_cell.length_c   1.000
_cell.angle_alpha   90.00
_cell.angle_beta   90.00
_cell.angle_gamma   90.00
#
_symmetry.space_group_name_H-M   'P 1'
#
loop_
_entity.id
_entity.type
_entity.pdbx_description
1 polymer ?
#
loop_
_entity_poly.entity_id
_entity_poly.type
_entity_poly.pdbx_seq_one_letter_code
_entity_poly.pdbx_strand_id
1 'polypeptide(L)'
;MSIISRGKELAAKAKNAGSTAVKSQKNPDDYLLALDIGTEYVKALIAKKGKGALKIVGVGKAHEAPTNMYSGAIADIEGVVATCEEALSKAEEMAGVRAGEVVIGIAGELIKGNTASIKYRRADASRPITDAEMEKIIKQVQQRAGERARKEVALETNNEDVEVRLINSALVSLRIDGYKVSNPIGFKGKEIIVQIYTAFAPLVHISAIERVCDELELDLVTVAVEPFAVCRACLGDDVESNFSGIVMDIGGGTTDIAVVDDGGVEGTKMFSIGGRSFTHQIAQKLGLSFEDAEKLKLLADSPRMKPAIRKKFDAAIERNLEVWQSGVELAIEEFDQLETLPGQILLCGGGAGLSDIQETLATGDWYKELPFARRPIVNIIDPETIEGIENTTDRELDHTFITALGLLRVGMDTLVGVPENGSLKAKLSKLLKN
;
A
#
# COMPACT_ATOMS: atom_id res chain seq x y z
N MET A 1 -28.87 15.92 2.32
CA MET A 1 -29.90 15.41 1.37
C MET A 1 -29.72 13.91 1.29
N SER A 2 -30.80 13.15 1.50
CA SER A 2 -30.71 11.68 1.64
C SER A 2 -30.30 11.00 0.31
N ILE A 3 -29.54 9.93 0.41
CA ILE A 3 -29.02 9.05 -0.67
C ILE A 3 -30.14 8.63 -1.66
N ILE A 4 -31.39 8.52 -1.18
CA ILE A 4 -32.57 8.21 -1.99
C ILE A 4 -32.91 9.31 -3.03
N SER A 5 -32.51 10.57 -2.81
CA SER A 5 -32.69 11.66 -3.76
C SER A 5 -31.71 11.62 -4.92
N ARG A 6 -30.49 11.15 -4.70
CA ARG A 6 -29.40 11.09 -5.70
C ARG A 6 -29.62 9.99 -6.74
N GLY A 7 -30.10 8.82 -6.31
CA GLY A 7 -30.50 7.74 -7.23
C GLY A 7 -31.66 8.13 -8.16
N LYS A 8 -32.57 8.96 -7.68
CA LYS A 8 -33.69 9.46 -8.48
C LYS A 8 -33.26 10.57 -9.46
N GLU A 9 -32.29 11.39 -9.12
CA GLU A 9 -31.80 12.47 -9.98
C GLU A 9 -30.96 11.95 -11.14
N LEU A 10 -30.10 10.93 -10.91
CA LEU A 10 -29.36 10.23 -11.96
C LEU A 10 -30.29 9.45 -12.88
N ALA A 11 -31.31 8.79 -12.35
CA ALA A 11 -32.32 8.10 -13.14
C ALA A 11 -33.24 9.08 -13.94
N ALA A 12 -33.45 10.29 -13.45
CA ALA A 12 -34.18 11.32 -14.17
C ALA A 12 -33.38 11.98 -15.30
N LYS A 13 -32.07 12.20 -15.09
CA LYS A 13 -31.17 12.68 -16.15
C LYS A 13 -30.98 11.65 -17.27
N ALA A 14 -30.98 10.36 -16.95
CA ALA A 14 -30.91 9.28 -17.96
C ALA A 14 -32.20 9.14 -18.79
N LYS A 15 -33.37 9.52 -18.27
CA LYS A 15 -34.67 9.46 -19.00
C LYS A 15 -34.86 10.59 -19.99
N ASN A 16 -34.18 11.72 -19.87
CA ASN A 16 -34.36 12.89 -20.74
C ASN A 16 -33.38 12.95 -21.93
N ALA A 17 -32.42 12.03 -22.06
CA ALA A 17 -31.60 11.88 -23.24
C ALA A 17 -32.20 10.82 -24.16
N GLY A 18 -33.23 11.22 -24.90
CA GLY A 18 -33.85 10.37 -25.91
C GLY A 18 -32.96 10.14 -27.11
N SER A 19 -32.99 8.90 -27.59
CA SER A 19 -32.63 8.39 -28.92
C SER A 19 -31.46 7.39 -28.99
N THR A 20 -31.87 6.12 -29.16
CA THR A 20 -31.28 5.11 -30.06
C THR A 20 -29.74 4.88 -30.04
N ALA A 21 -29.28 4.21 -29.04
CA ALA A 21 -28.34 3.09 -29.11
C ALA A 21 -28.58 2.30 -27.84
N VAL A 22 -28.78 0.99 -27.92
CA VAL A 22 -28.75 0.09 -26.78
C VAL A 22 -27.31 0.14 -26.26
N LYS A 23 -26.99 1.11 -25.40
CA LYS A 23 -25.78 1.06 -24.58
C LYS A 23 -26.02 -0.14 -23.67
N SER A 24 -25.26 -1.21 -23.89
CA SER A 24 -25.19 -2.31 -22.94
C SER A 24 -24.94 -1.68 -21.57
N GLN A 25 -25.86 -1.88 -20.66
CA GLN A 25 -25.72 -1.38 -19.30
C GLN A 25 -24.45 -2.00 -18.74
N LYS A 26 -23.47 -1.18 -18.37
CA LYS A 26 -22.20 -1.67 -17.81
C LYS A 26 -22.54 -2.43 -16.53
N ASN A 27 -22.08 -3.68 -16.41
CA ASN A 27 -22.30 -4.47 -15.21
C ASN A 27 -21.30 -4.03 -14.13
N PRO A 28 -21.73 -3.57 -12.94
CA PRO A 28 -20.83 -3.20 -11.83
C PRO A 28 -19.83 -4.28 -11.46
N ASP A 29 -20.20 -5.56 -11.54
CA ASP A 29 -19.36 -6.70 -11.19
C ASP A 29 -18.14 -6.89 -12.13
N ASP A 30 -18.16 -6.24 -13.31
CA ASP A 30 -17.03 -6.23 -14.24
C ASP A 30 -15.92 -5.26 -13.81
N TYR A 31 -16.12 -4.52 -12.72
CA TYR A 31 -15.21 -3.47 -12.28
C TYR A 31 -14.71 -3.71 -10.87
N LEU A 32 -13.53 -3.18 -10.59
CA LEU A 32 -12.89 -3.15 -9.27
C LEU A 32 -12.55 -1.71 -8.93
N LEU A 33 -12.84 -1.30 -7.71
CA LEU A 33 -12.47 -0.02 -7.13
C LEU A 33 -11.26 -0.21 -6.22
N ALA A 34 -10.23 0.63 -6.38
CA ALA A 34 -9.25 0.87 -5.34
C ALA A 34 -9.53 2.21 -4.67
N LEU A 35 -9.57 2.22 -3.36
CA LEU A 35 -9.77 3.41 -2.54
C LEU A 35 -8.56 3.58 -1.62
N ASP A 36 -7.70 4.53 -1.94
CA ASP A 36 -6.53 4.92 -1.16
C ASP A 36 -6.94 6.11 -0.29
N ILE A 37 -7.10 5.85 1.01
CA ILE A 37 -7.55 6.84 2.01
C ILE A 37 -6.31 7.45 2.66
N GLY A 38 -5.65 8.35 1.94
CA GLY A 38 -4.45 9.01 2.44
C GLY A 38 -4.74 10.21 3.34
N THR A 39 -3.75 10.63 4.12
CA THR A 39 -3.87 11.76 5.06
C THR A 39 -4.04 13.12 4.39
N GLU A 40 -3.65 13.26 3.12
CA GLU A 40 -3.74 14.52 2.35
C GLU A 40 -4.78 14.45 1.23
N TYR A 41 -4.90 13.29 0.60
CA TYR A 41 -5.86 13.06 -0.48
C TYR A 41 -6.43 11.65 -0.40
N VAL A 42 -7.72 11.54 -0.62
CA VAL A 42 -8.36 10.28 -1.00
C VAL A 42 -8.27 10.13 -2.51
N LYS A 43 -7.88 8.95 -2.97
CA LYS A 43 -7.79 8.60 -4.39
C LYS A 43 -8.66 7.39 -4.68
N ALA A 44 -9.47 7.48 -5.73
CA ALA A 44 -10.34 6.41 -6.19
C ALA A 44 -9.96 6.05 -7.63
N LEU A 45 -9.63 4.78 -7.88
CA LEU A 45 -9.38 4.23 -9.21
C LEU A 45 -10.40 3.15 -9.52
N ILE A 46 -11.19 3.34 -10.57
CA ILE A 46 -12.09 2.31 -11.09
C ILE A 46 -11.43 1.63 -12.28
N ALA A 47 -11.22 0.33 -12.17
CA ALA A 47 -10.64 -0.47 -13.23
C ALA A 47 -11.60 -1.56 -13.72
N LYS A 48 -11.70 -1.73 -15.03
CA LYS A 48 -12.42 -2.84 -15.64
C LYS A 48 -11.57 -4.10 -15.59
N LYS A 49 -12.17 -5.17 -15.06
CA LYS A 49 -11.55 -6.50 -15.00
C LYS A 49 -11.41 -7.06 -16.43
N GLY A 50 -10.22 -7.56 -16.76
CA GLY A 50 -9.91 -8.15 -18.05
C GLY A 50 -9.19 -9.49 -17.91
N LYS A 51 -9.00 -10.21 -19.01
CA LYS A 51 -8.19 -11.43 -19.01
C LYS A 51 -6.71 -11.06 -18.88
N GLY A 52 -6.20 -11.07 -17.66
CA GLY A 52 -4.78 -10.85 -17.35
C GLY A 52 -4.36 -9.38 -17.18
N ALA A 53 -5.25 -8.40 -17.37
CA ALA A 53 -4.96 -6.99 -17.14
C ALA A 53 -6.19 -6.23 -16.64
N LEU A 54 -5.95 -5.22 -15.81
CA LEU A 54 -6.94 -4.23 -15.39
C LEU A 54 -6.84 -2.98 -16.27
N LYS A 55 -7.99 -2.46 -16.70
CA LYS A 55 -8.05 -1.21 -17.48
C LYS A 55 -8.68 -0.12 -16.62
N ILE A 56 -7.89 0.88 -16.23
CA ILE A 56 -8.40 2.04 -15.50
C ILE A 56 -9.33 2.81 -16.42
N VAL A 57 -10.55 3.04 -15.97
CA VAL A 57 -11.61 3.75 -16.70
C VAL A 57 -12.17 4.94 -15.93
N GLY A 58 -11.79 5.09 -14.66
CA GLY A 58 -12.22 6.19 -13.81
C GLY A 58 -11.15 6.55 -12.78
N VAL A 59 -10.92 7.85 -12.60
CA VAL A 59 -9.93 8.41 -11.67
C VAL A 59 -10.58 9.54 -10.90
N GLY A 60 -10.57 9.43 -9.57
CA GLY A 60 -11.03 10.47 -8.66
C GLY A 60 -9.97 10.84 -7.64
N LYS A 61 -9.97 12.10 -7.22
CA LYS A 61 -9.11 12.61 -6.15
C LYS A 61 -9.85 13.70 -5.40
N ALA A 62 -9.84 13.63 -4.07
CA ALA A 62 -10.42 14.63 -3.17
C ALA A 62 -9.43 14.96 -2.05
N HIS A 63 -9.44 16.21 -1.59
CA HIS A 63 -8.55 16.66 -0.52
C HIS A 63 -9.12 16.24 0.84
N GLU A 64 -8.29 15.60 1.67
CA GLU A 64 -8.68 15.14 3.00
C GLU A 64 -8.49 16.25 4.04
N ALA A 65 -9.47 16.43 4.90
CA ALA A 65 -9.36 17.41 5.99
C ALA A 65 -8.32 16.92 7.02
N PRO A 66 -7.46 17.80 7.54
CA PRO A 66 -6.38 17.40 8.48
C PRO A 66 -6.86 16.73 9.76
N THR A 67 -8.13 16.92 10.14
CA THR A 67 -8.73 16.36 11.36
C THR A 67 -9.30 14.96 11.17
N ASN A 68 -9.51 14.52 9.92
CA ASN A 68 -10.16 13.25 9.63
C ASN A 68 -9.23 12.05 9.79
N MET A 69 -7.92 12.27 9.62
CA MET A 69 -6.89 11.24 9.71
C MET A 69 -5.82 11.65 10.72
N TYR A 70 -5.35 10.69 11.52
CA TYR A 70 -4.24 10.88 12.44
C TYR A 70 -3.24 9.72 12.33
N SER A 71 -1.97 10.03 12.07
CA SER A 71 -0.89 9.03 11.90
C SER A 71 -1.27 7.86 10.98
N GLY A 72 -1.95 8.15 9.87
CA GLY A 72 -2.40 7.15 8.90
C GLY A 72 -3.70 6.42 9.27
N ALA A 73 -4.25 6.63 10.47
CA ALA A 73 -5.50 6.02 10.90
C ALA A 73 -6.70 6.97 10.78
N ILE A 74 -7.89 6.42 10.56
CA ILE A 74 -9.15 7.17 10.53
C ILE A 74 -9.48 7.68 11.94
N ALA A 75 -9.60 9.00 12.11
CA ALA A 75 -9.96 9.67 13.35
C ALA A 75 -11.41 10.17 13.35
N ASP A 76 -11.94 10.54 12.18
CA ASP A 76 -13.33 10.96 11.96
C ASP A 76 -13.92 10.21 10.77
N ILE A 77 -14.79 9.23 11.04
CA ILE A 77 -15.40 8.39 10.01
C ILE A 77 -16.31 9.20 9.10
N GLU A 78 -17.14 10.12 9.65
CA GLU A 78 -18.07 10.90 8.84
C GLU A 78 -17.33 11.83 7.88
N GLY A 79 -16.24 12.46 8.34
CA GLY A 79 -15.37 13.29 7.53
C GLY A 79 -14.70 12.51 6.41
N VAL A 80 -14.14 11.34 6.71
CA VAL A 80 -13.52 10.45 5.72
C VAL A 80 -14.54 9.96 4.70
N VAL A 81 -15.75 9.56 5.12
CA VAL A 81 -16.83 9.15 4.20
C VAL A 81 -17.17 10.27 3.22
N ALA A 82 -17.30 11.51 3.69
CA ALA A 82 -17.61 12.65 2.81
C ALA A 82 -16.52 12.88 1.76
N THR A 83 -15.21 12.75 2.14
CA THR A 83 -14.11 12.89 1.20
C THR A 83 -14.02 11.71 0.23
N CYS A 84 -14.28 10.50 0.71
CA CYS A 84 -14.37 9.30 -0.14
C CYS A 84 -15.50 9.42 -1.16
N GLU A 85 -16.70 9.91 -0.76
CA GLU A 85 -17.82 10.15 -1.69
C GLU A 85 -17.44 11.14 -2.80
N GLU A 86 -16.69 12.19 -2.47
CA GLU A 86 -16.23 13.18 -3.45
C GLU A 86 -15.26 12.54 -4.47
N ALA A 87 -14.27 11.78 -3.98
CA ALA A 87 -13.31 11.10 -4.84
C ALA A 87 -14.00 10.04 -5.71
N LEU A 88 -14.86 9.22 -5.10
CA LEU A 88 -15.62 8.17 -5.79
C LEU A 88 -16.55 8.74 -6.85
N SER A 89 -17.30 9.81 -6.56
CA SER A 89 -18.17 10.45 -7.53
C SER A 89 -17.45 10.92 -8.79
N LYS A 90 -16.21 11.47 -8.64
CA LYS A 90 -15.37 11.88 -9.77
C LYS A 90 -14.93 10.68 -10.63
N ALA A 91 -14.53 9.58 -9.96
CA ALA A 91 -14.12 8.36 -10.66
C ALA A 91 -15.30 7.71 -11.39
N GLU A 92 -16.49 7.63 -10.77
CA GLU A 92 -17.72 7.08 -11.34
C GLU A 92 -18.24 7.92 -12.53
N GLU A 93 -18.17 9.25 -12.43
CA GLU A 93 -18.55 10.14 -13.53
C GLU A 93 -17.67 9.90 -14.77
N MET A 94 -16.37 9.77 -14.58
CA MET A 94 -15.42 9.46 -15.65
C MET A 94 -15.65 8.05 -16.20
N ALA A 95 -15.78 7.04 -15.34
CA ALA A 95 -15.98 5.65 -15.74
C ALA A 95 -17.36 5.42 -16.39
N GLY A 96 -18.35 6.21 -16.04
CA GLY A 96 -19.76 6.01 -16.44
C GLY A 96 -20.34 4.70 -15.89
N VAL A 97 -19.87 4.26 -14.71
CA VAL A 97 -20.32 3.07 -13.99
C VAL A 97 -20.07 3.26 -12.48
N ARG A 98 -20.96 2.70 -11.65
CA ARG A 98 -20.73 2.56 -10.21
C ARG A 98 -20.05 1.21 -9.98
N ALA A 99 -18.88 1.20 -9.35
CA ALA A 99 -18.21 -0.03 -8.94
C ALA A 99 -18.72 -0.43 -7.54
N GLY A 100 -19.04 -1.72 -7.35
CA GLY A 100 -19.49 -2.25 -6.05
C GLY A 100 -18.33 -2.80 -5.24
N GLU A 101 -17.47 -3.60 -5.84
CA GLU A 101 -16.34 -4.27 -5.17
C GLU A 101 -15.17 -3.31 -4.96
N VAL A 102 -14.68 -3.22 -3.70
CA VAL A 102 -13.61 -2.29 -3.32
C VAL A 102 -12.44 -2.98 -2.63
N VAL A 103 -11.23 -2.50 -2.92
CA VAL A 103 -10.01 -2.75 -2.14
C VAL A 103 -9.59 -1.45 -1.49
N ILE A 104 -9.37 -1.48 -0.17
CA ILE A 104 -9.00 -0.29 0.60
C ILE A 104 -7.61 -0.44 1.17
N GLY A 105 -6.82 0.64 1.09
CA GLY A 105 -5.53 0.77 1.74
C GLY A 105 -5.67 1.03 3.25
N ILE A 106 -4.74 0.51 4.02
CA ILE A 106 -4.58 0.84 5.42
C ILE A 106 -3.11 1.16 5.72
N ALA A 107 -2.88 2.27 6.38
CA ALA A 107 -1.60 2.66 6.95
C ALA A 107 -1.76 2.95 8.46
N GLY A 108 -0.67 3.12 9.18
CA GLY A 108 -0.72 3.52 10.59
C GLY A 108 0.41 2.88 11.42
N GLU A 109 0.91 3.61 12.41
CA GLU A 109 2.03 3.16 13.27
C GLU A 109 1.75 1.84 14.00
N LEU A 110 0.48 1.58 14.30
CA LEU A 110 0.05 0.36 15.00
C LEU A 110 -0.11 -0.84 14.07
N ILE A 111 0.16 -0.70 12.76
CA ILE A 111 0.18 -1.83 11.83
C ILE A 111 1.54 -2.50 11.91
N LYS A 112 1.54 -3.81 12.16
CA LYS A 112 2.77 -4.60 12.32
C LYS A 112 2.93 -5.56 11.15
N GLY A 113 3.83 -5.21 10.23
CA GLY A 113 4.16 -5.99 9.04
C GLY A 113 5.57 -6.57 9.11
N ASN A 114 5.69 -7.87 9.35
CA ASN A 114 6.97 -8.55 9.51
C ASN A 114 6.98 -9.91 8.83
N THR A 115 8.17 -10.34 8.38
CA THR A 115 8.38 -11.71 7.92
C THR A 115 8.77 -12.62 9.08
N ALA A 116 8.02 -13.69 9.23
CA ALA A 116 8.24 -14.72 10.24
C ALA A 116 8.72 -16.01 9.58
N SER A 117 9.67 -16.68 10.22
CA SER A 117 10.22 -17.96 9.76
C SER A 117 9.87 -19.08 10.72
N ILE A 118 9.50 -20.24 10.20
CA ILE A 118 9.39 -21.47 10.97
C ILE A 118 10.25 -22.57 10.35
N LYS A 119 10.98 -23.27 11.22
CA LYS A 119 11.74 -24.46 10.90
C LYS A 119 10.96 -25.67 11.43
N TYR A 120 10.30 -26.39 10.52
CA TYR A 120 9.48 -27.55 10.84
C TYR A 120 10.22 -28.85 10.56
N ARG A 121 10.44 -29.65 11.60
CA ARG A 121 11.01 -30.99 11.47
C ARG A 121 9.91 -32.02 11.34
N ARG A 122 9.93 -32.75 10.23
CA ARG A 122 8.96 -33.81 9.94
C ARG A 122 9.30 -35.09 10.71
N ALA A 123 8.25 -35.73 11.24
CA ALA A 123 8.41 -37.00 11.94
C ALA A 123 8.83 -38.13 10.98
N ASP A 124 8.34 -38.13 9.73
CA ASP A 124 8.65 -39.10 8.70
C ASP A 124 9.08 -38.39 7.40
N ALA A 125 10.39 -38.39 7.15
CA ALA A 125 10.98 -37.78 5.96
C ALA A 125 10.71 -38.57 4.67
N SER A 126 10.26 -39.83 4.76
CA SER A 126 10.02 -40.70 3.61
C SER A 126 8.67 -40.46 2.95
N ARG A 127 7.71 -39.89 3.68
CA ARG A 127 6.39 -39.58 3.13
C ARG A 127 6.40 -38.29 2.31
N PRO A 128 5.62 -38.22 1.23
CA PRO A 128 5.40 -36.97 0.51
C PRO A 128 4.77 -35.89 1.41
N ILE A 129 5.20 -34.63 1.21
CA ILE A 129 4.57 -33.47 1.85
C ILE A 129 3.17 -33.29 1.27
N THR A 130 2.19 -33.01 2.13
CA THR A 130 0.78 -32.85 1.76
C THR A 130 0.28 -31.43 1.98
N ASP A 131 -0.84 -31.07 1.31
CA ASP A 131 -1.51 -29.78 1.52
C ASP A 131 -1.86 -29.55 3.01
N ALA A 132 -2.41 -30.59 3.68
CA ALA A 132 -2.78 -30.49 5.11
C ALA A 132 -1.58 -30.24 6.04
N GLU A 133 -0.40 -30.81 5.71
CA GLU A 133 0.83 -30.56 6.44
C GLU A 133 1.29 -29.10 6.25
N MET A 134 1.25 -28.59 5.03
CA MET A 134 1.58 -27.20 4.73
C MET A 134 0.62 -26.22 5.38
N GLU A 135 -0.68 -26.48 5.34
CA GLU A 135 -1.70 -25.69 6.01
C GLU A 135 -1.44 -25.55 7.51
N LYS A 136 -1.11 -26.67 8.17
CA LYS A 136 -0.76 -26.66 9.59
C LYS A 136 0.48 -25.78 9.86
N ILE A 137 1.51 -25.88 9.02
CA ILE A 137 2.73 -25.09 9.17
C ILE A 137 2.43 -23.60 9.01
N ILE A 138 1.68 -23.21 7.97
CA ILE A 138 1.30 -21.83 7.71
C ILE A 138 0.51 -21.24 8.88
N LYS A 139 -0.53 -21.94 9.36
CA LYS A 139 -1.32 -21.50 10.52
C LYS A 139 -0.46 -21.30 11.77
N GLN A 140 0.54 -22.15 12.01
CA GLN A 140 1.45 -21.97 13.14
C GLN A 140 2.33 -20.72 13.00
N VAL A 141 2.78 -20.39 11.78
CA VAL A 141 3.52 -19.13 11.54
C VAL A 141 2.64 -17.93 11.81
N GLN A 142 1.44 -17.91 11.19
CA GLN A 142 0.49 -16.81 11.34
C GLN A 142 0.08 -16.59 12.79
N GLN A 143 -0.20 -17.67 13.54
CA GLN A 143 -0.55 -17.57 14.95
C GLN A 143 0.58 -16.94 15.79
N ARG A 144 1.83 -17.40 15.62
CA ARG A 144 2.98 -16.85 16.35
C ARG A 144 3.22 -15.40 15.99
N ALA A 145 3.09 -15.06 14.71
CA ALA A 145 3.24 -13.68 14.25
C ALA A 145 2.13 -12.78 14.85
N GLY A 146 0.88 -13.27 14.91
CA GLY A 146 -0.23 -12.54 15.53
C GLY A 146 -0.04 -12.32 17.04
N GLU A 147 0.45 -13.32 17.77
CA GLU A 147 0.78 -13.17 19.19
C GLU A 147 1.88 -12.15 19.44
N ARG A 148 2.88 -12.10 18.55
CA ARG A 148 3.95 -11.10 18.59
C ARG A 148 3.41 -9.70 18.29
N ALA A 149 2.67 -9.53 17.18
CA ALA A 149 2.07 -8.25 16.79
C ALA A 149 1.15 -7.70 17.90
N ARG A 150 0.31 -8.56 18.51
CA ARG A 150 -0.55 -8.16 19.63
C ARG A 150 0.25 -7.63 20.82
N LYS A 151 1.38 -8.28 21.16
CA LYS A 151 2.23 -7.82 22.26
C LYS A 151 2.89 -6.48 21.95
N GLU A 152 3.37 -6.29 20.74
CA GLU A 152 3.97 -5.02 20.29
C GLU A 152 2.95 -3.89 20.36
N VAL A 153 1.75 -4.08 19.81
CA VAL A 153 0.66 -3.09 19.86
C VAL A 153 0.22 -2.84 21.30
N ALA A 154 0.12 -3.86 22.15
CA ALA A 154 -0.25 -3.73 23.55
C ALA A 154 0.75 -2.84 24.33
N LEU A 155 2.05 -2.99 24.08
CA LEU A 155 3.09 -2.17 24.69
C LEU A 155 3.01 -0.72 24.23
N GLU A 156 2.82 -0.49 22.91
CA GLU A 156 2.76 0.86 22.35
C GLU A 156 1.50 1.63 22.76
N THR A 157 0.37 0.93 22.89
CA THR A 157 -0.90 1.53 23.29
C THR A 157 -1.15 1.51 24.79
N ASN A 158 -0.27 0.84 25.56
CA ASN A 158 -0.48 0.54 26.98
C ASN A 158 -1.86 -0.11 27.26
N ASN A 159 -2.28 -1.00 26.35
CA ASN A 159 -3.55 -1.73 26.41
C ASN A 159 -3.31 -3.23 26.20
N GLU A 160 -3.37 -4.01 27.29
CA GLU A 160 -3.14 -5.47 27.27
C GLU A 160 -4.27 -6.24 26.55
N ASP A 161 -5.48 -5.66 26.46
CA ASP A 161 -6.66 -6.28 25.87
C ASP A 161 -6.82 -5.93 24.38
N VAL A 162 -5.80 -5.35 23.74
CA VAL A 162 -5.87 -5.01 22.33
C VAL A 162 -6.04 -6.25 21.45
N GLU A 163 -7.01 -6.20 20.54
CA GLU A 163 -7.21 -7.20 19.53
C GLU A 163 -6.60 -6.77 18.20
N VAL A 164 -5.92 -7.70 17.52
CA VAL A 164 -5.34 -7.48 16.20
C VAL A 164 -5.89 -8.51 15.21
N ARG A 165 -6.08 -8.09 13.97
CA ARG A 165 -6.54 -8.94 12.86
C ARG A 165 -5.44 -9.04 11.80
N LEU A 166 -5.26 -10.26 11.24
CA LEU A 166 -4.41 -10.48 10.06
C LEU A 166 -5.02 -9.76 8.86
N ILE A 167 -4.23 -8.92 8.20
CA ILE A 167 -4.64 -8.14 7.02
C ILE A 167 -4.05 -8.75 5.76
N ASN A 168 -2.72 -8.94 5.74
CA ASN A 168 -2.03 -9.51 4.60
C ASN A 168 -1.15 -10.67 5.03
N SER A 169 -1.02 -11.64 4.16
CA SER A 169 -0.09 -12.75 4.32
C SER A 169 0.45 -13.17 2.95
N ALA A 170 1.77 -13.28 2.82
CA ALA A 170 2.43 -13.64 1.57
C ALA A 170 3.60 -14.58 1.82
N LEU A 171 3.74 -15.61 0.98
CA LEU A 171 4.89 -16.51 1.03
C LEU A 171 6.13 -15.76 0.52
N VAL A 172 7.15 -15.68 1.36
CA VAL A 172 8.46 -15.09 1.02
C VAL A 172 9.40 -16.18 0.49
N SER A 173 9.61 -17.23 1.25
CA SER A 173 10.43 -18.35 0.79
C SER A 173 10.00 -19.70 1.40
N LEU A 174 10.33 -20.76 0.67
CA LEU A 174 10.10 -22.13 1.12
C LEU A 174 11.30 -22.99 0.75
N ARG A 175 11.84 -23.71 1.76
CA ARG A 175 12.97 -24.60 1.57
C ARG A 175 12.70 -25.98 2.16
N ILE A 176 13.19 -27.02 1.48
CA ILE A 176 13.17 -28.41 1.95
C ILE A 176 14.61 -28.89 2.01
N ASP A 177 15.06 -29.30 3.20
CA ASP A 177 16.43 -29.73 3.47
C ASP A 177 17.51 -28.75 2.89
N GLY A 178 17.21 -27.44 2.97
CA GLY A 178 18.07 -26.35 2.48
C GLY A 178 17.81 -25.90 1.02
N TYR A 179 17.11 -26.69 0.22
CA TYR A 179 16.84 -26.36 -1.18
C TYR A 179 15.58 -25.50 -1.33
N LYS A 180 15.67 -24.36 -2.01
CA LYS A 180 14.51 -23.47 -2.34
C LYS A 180 13.60 -24.22 -3.30
N VAL A 181 12.31 -24.26 -3.02
CA VAL A 181 11.29 -24.90 -3.85
C VAL A 181 10.06 -23.99 -3.97
N SER A 182 9.49 -23.91 -5.17
CA SER A 182 8.27 -23.15 -5.43
C SER A 182 6.99 -23.93 -5.05
N ASN A 183 7.04 -25.26 -5.07
CA ASN A 183 5.94 -26.14 -4.70
C ASN A 183 6.44 -27.32 -3.87
N PRO A 184 6.15 -27.42 -2.55
CA PRO A 184 6.65 -28.50 -1.70
C PRO A 184 5.85 -29.80 -1.82
N ILE A 185 4.63 -29.78 -2.39
CA ILE A 185 3.74 -30.94 -2.38
C ILE A 185 4.32 -32.09 -3.22
N GLY A 186 4.29 -33.27 -2.62
CA GLY A 186 4.88 -34.46 -3.23
C GLY A 186 6.36 -34.63 -2.98
N PHE A 187 7.08 -33.58 -2.57
CA PHE A 187 8.48 -33.70 -2.16
C PHE A 187 8.59 -34.50 -0.87
N LYS A 188 9.74 -35.13 -0.70
CA LYS A 188 10.16 -35.79 0.54
C LYS A 188 11.28 -35.00 1.15
N GLY A 189 11.39 -34.98 2.47
CA GLY A 189 12.44 -34.25 3.17
C GLY A 189 12.21 -34.29 4.67
N LYS A 190 13.25 -34.00 5.40
CA LYS A 190 13.26 -34.02 6.87
C LYS A 190 12.88 -32.68 7.49
N GLU A 191 13.27 -31.60 6.84
CA GLU A 191 13.13 -30.26 7.34
C GLU A 191 12.46 -29.36 6.30
N ILE A 192 11.42 -28.63 6.73
CA ILE A 192 10.76 -27.60 5.93
C ILE A 192 10.99 -26.26 6.62
N ILE A 193 11.53 -25.28 5.89
CA ILE A 193 11.65 -23.90 6.35
C ILE A 193 10.67 -23.09 5.52
N VAL A 194 9.76 -22.38 6.19
CA VAL A 194 8.78 -21.49 5.56
C VAL A 194 8.97 -20.10 6.12
N GLN A 195 9.10 -19.13 5.24
CA GLN A 195 9.11 -17.71 5.57
C GLN A 195 7.84 -17.07 5.00
N ILE A 196 7.10 -16.38 5.85
CA ILE A 196 5.82 -15.75 5.49
C ILE A 196 5.84 -14.31 6.00
N TYR A 197 5.62 -13.36 5.10
CA TYR A 197 5.25 -12.01 5.48
C TYR A 197 3.82 -12.03 6.02
N THR A 198 3.61 -11.36 7.13
CA THR A 198 2.30 -11.17 7.74
C THR A 198 2.15 -9.75 8.24
N ALA A 199 1.00 -9.14 8.00
CA ALA A 199 0.67 -7.83 8.52
C ALA A 199 -0.61 -7.90 9.36
N PHE A 200 -0.55 -7.31 10.55
CA PHE A 200 -1.65 -7.24 11.51
C PHE A 200 -1.99 -5.78 11.81
N ALA A 201 -3.27 -5.50 11.95
CA ALA A 201 -3.77 -4.19 12.38
C ALA A 201 -4.69 -4.32 13.59
N PRO A 202 -4.76 -3.30 14.48
CA PRO A 202 -5.76 -3.25 15.53
C PRO A 202 -7.18 -3.34 14.98
N LEU A 203 -8.05 -4.08 15.68
CA LEU A 203 -9.44 -4.28 15.24
C LEU A 203 -10.19 -2.95 15.07
N VAL A 204 -9.90 -1.94 15.90
CA VAL A 204 -10.53 -0.61 15.80
C VAL A 204 -10.29 0.05 14.45
N HIS A 205 -9.08 -0.10 13.86
CA HIS A 205 -8.76 0.46 12.53
C HIS A 205 -9.53 -0.27 11.42
N ILE A 206 -9.63 -1.60 11.53
CA ILE A 206 -10.39 -2.41 10.55
C ILE A 206 -11.88 -2.07 10.62
N SER A 207 -12.43 -1.97 11.82
CA SER A 207 -13.85 -1.62 12.01
C SER A 207 -14.19 -0.22 11.47
N ALA A 208 -13.24 0.73 11.54
CA ALA A 208 -13.43 2.04 10.93
C ALA A 208 -13.53 1.95 9.39
N ILE A 209 -12.66 1.14 8.75
CA ILE A 209 -12.69 0.89 7.31
C ILE A 209 -13.99 0.17 6.91
N GLU A 210 -14.37 -0.89 7.64
CA GLU A 210 -15.63 -1.62 7.42
C GLU A 210 -16.83 -0.65 7.49
N ARG A 211 -16.81 0.29 8.47
CA ARG A 211 -17.86 1.31 8.59
C ARG A 211 -17.87 2.28 7.41
N VAL A 212 -16.71 2.72 6.91
CA VAL A 212 -16.63 3.55 5.69
C VAL A 212 -17.24 2.81 4.50
N CYS A 213 -16.95 1.52 4.33
CA CYS A 213 -17.55 0.71 3.26
C CYS A 213 -19.08 0.64 3.39
N ASP A 214 -19.59 0.39 4.59
CA ASP A 214 -21.04 0.32 4.84
C ASP A 214 -21.74 1.63 4.48
N GLU A 215 -21.19 2.78 4.89
CA GLU A 215 -21.75 4.10 4.59
C GLU A 215 -21.73 4.44 3.08
N LEU A 216 -20.70 3.95 2.37
CA LEU A 216 -20.56 4.14 0.93
C LEU A 216 -21.31 3.07 0.10
N GLU A 217 -21.95 2.08 0.74
CA GLU A 217 -22.60 0.92 0.10
C GLU A 217 -21.63 0.16 -0.82
N LEU A 218 -20.41 -0.11 -0.34
CA LEU A 218 -19.34 -0.82 -1.07
C LEU A 218 -19.11 -2.20 -0.48
N ASP A 219 -18.91 -3.20 -1.35
CA ASP A 219 -18.55 -4.56 -0.99
C ASP A 219 -17.03 -4.67 -0.81
N LEU A 220 -16.57 -4.78 0.43
CA LEU A 220 -15.15 -4.86 0.75
C LEU A 220 -14.57 -6.22 0.33
N VAL A 221 -13.78 -6.23 -0.74
CA VAL A 221 -13.07 -7.43 -1.22
C VAL A 221 -11.92 -7.79 -0.29
N THR A 222 -11.09 -6.81 0.04
CA THR A 222 -9.97 -6.97 0.97
C THR A 222 -9.45 -5.60 1.43
N VAL A 223 -8.79 -5.62 2.58
CA VAL A 223 -7.94 -4.52 3.04
C VAL A 223 -6.48 -4.87 2.72
N ALA A 224 -5.68 -3.91 2.30
CA ALA A 224 -4.25 -4.11 2.10
C ALA A 224 -3.43 -3.05 2.84
N VAL A 225 -2.35 -3.49 3.49
CA VAL A 225 -1.37 -2.56 4.05
C VAL A 225 -0.69 -1.81 2.89
N GLU A 226 -0.69 -0.49 2.94
CA GLU A 226 -0.27 0.36 1.82
C GLU A 226 1.16 0.06 1.32
N PRO A 227 2.21 -0.03 2.17
CA PRO A 227 3.53 -0.39 1.69
C PRO A 227 3.59 -1.80 1.06
N PHE A 228 2.76 -2.75 1.51
CA PHE A 228 2.62 -4.05 0.83
C PHE A 228 1.98 -3.90 -0.56
N ALA A 229 0.96 -3.06 -0.69
CA ALA A 229 0.32 -2.79 -1.98
C ALA A 229 1.32 -2.15 -2.97
N VAL A 230 2.15 -1.20 -2.52
CA VAL A 230 3.20 -0.61 -3.36
C VAL A 230 4.23 -1.67 -3.79
N CYS A 231 4.64 -2.57 -2.89
CA CYS A 231 5.50 -3.70 -3.27
C CYS A 231 4.84 -4.57 -4.36
N ARG A 232 3.54 -4.85 -4.25
CA ARG A 232 2.82 -5.63 -5.27
C ARG A 232 2.77 -4.92 -6.62
N ALA A 233 2.69 -3.59 -6.64
CA ALA A 233 2.80 -2.81 -7.86
C ALA A 233 4.18 -3.00 -8.54
N CYS A 234 5.27 -2.98 -7.75
CA CYS A 234 6.64 -3.12 -8.24
C CYS A 234 7.02 -4.54 -8.65
N LEU A 235 6.45 -5.56 -7.98
CA LEU A 235 6.77 -6.97 -8.23
C LEU A 235 6.16 -7.55 -9.50
N GLY A 236 5.15 -6.88 -10.06
CA GLY A 236 4.47 -7.33 -11.28
C GLY A 236 3.78 -8.70 -11.15
N ASP A 237 3.60 -9.37 -12.28
CA ASP A 237 2.98 -10.71 -12.41
C ASP A 237 3.97 -11.84 -12.21
N ASP A 238 5.27 -11.57 -12.29
CA ASP A 238 6.30 -12.59 -12.22
C ASP A 238 6.42 -13.13 -10.78
N VAL A 239 6.06 -14.38 -10.68
CA VAL A 239 6.10 -15.17 -9.45
C VAL A 239 7.51 -15.51 -9.01
N GLU A 240 8.43 -15.52 -9.96
CA GLU A 240 9.86 -15.79 -9.77
C GLU A 240 10.65 -14.48 -9.88
N SER A 241 9.99 -13.34 -9.63
CA SER A 241 10.65 -12.04 -9.61
C SER A 241 11.85 -12.08 -8.68
N ASN A 242 13.01 -11.73 -9.19
CA ASN A 242 14.24 -11.55 -8.42
C ASN A 242 14.40 -10.08 -8.00
N PHE A 243 13.32 -9.33 -7.93
CA PHE A 243 13.35 -7.94 -7.53
C PHE A 243 13.83 -7.82 -6.07
N SER A 244 14.83 -6.98 -5.85
CA SER A 244 15.27 -6.56 -4.51
C SER A 244 15.35 -5.04 -4.48
N GLY A 245 14.63 -4.42 -3.52
CA GLY A 245 14.56 -2.97 -3.41
C GLY A 245 13.91 -2.54 -2.10
N ILE A 246 14.18 -1.29 -1.73
CA ILE A 246 13.49 -0.59 -0.65
C ILE A 246 12.47 0.32 -1.31
N VAL A 247 11.21 0.17 -0.95
CA VAL A 247 10.11 0.99 -1.46
C VAL A 247 9.68 1.95 -0.37
N MET A 248 9.55 3.24 -0.70
CA MET A 248 9.14 4.28 0.25
C MET A 248 7.96 5.06 -0.33
N ASP A 249 6.82 5.01 0.35
CA ASP A 249 5.69 5.90 0.11
C ASP A 249 5.78 7.08 1.08
N ILE A 250 6.02 8.26 0.54
CA ILE A 250 6.13 9.49 1.32
C ILE A 250 4.83 10.27 1.15
N GLY A 251 3.91 10.02 2.07
CA GLY A 251 2.58 10.62 2.10
C GLY A 251 2.58 12.06 2.64
N GLY A 252 1.37 12.57 2.95
CA GLY A 252 1.19 13.85 3.61
C GLY A 252 1.62 13.82 5.07
N GLY A 253 1.21 12.79 5.82
CA GLY A 253 1.46 12.65 7.25
C GLY A 253 2.51 11.61 7.63
N THR A 254 2.76 10.63 6.77
CA THR A 254 3.57 9.44 7.06
C THR A 254 4.61 9.20 5.99
N THR A 255 5.65 8.42 6.35
CA THR A 255 6.56 7.75 5.43
C THR A 255 6.48 6.27 5.72
N ASP A 256 6.07 5.51 4.73
CA ASP A 256 5.90 4.07 4.76
C ASP A 256 7.03 3.39 3.99
N ILE A 257 7.72 2.43 4.62
CA ILE A 257 8.88 1.76 4.06
C ILE A 257 8.59 0.25 4.00
N ALA A 258 8.90 -0.35 2.87
CA ALA A 258 8.93 -1.80 2.72
C ALA A 258 10.25 -2.25 2.12
N VAL A 259 10.77 -3.36 2.60
CA VAL A 259 11.97 -4.00 2.04
C VAL A 259 11.57 -5.28 1.34
N VAL A 260 11.99 -5.42 0.09
CA VAL A 260 11.80 -6.62 -0.74
C VAL A 260 13.18 -7.19 -1.05
N ASP A 261 13.36 -8.48 -0.83
CA ASP A 261 14.57 -9.20 -1.21
C ASP A 261 14.21 -10.49 -1.95
N ASP A 262 14.83 -10.71 -3.11
CA ASP A 262 14.59 -11.88 -3.99
C ASP A 262 13.09 -12.16 -4.23
N GLY A 263 12.30 -11.08 -4.48
CA GLY A 263 10.85 -11.12 -4.71
C GLY A 263 10.00 -11.32 -3.46
N GLY A 264 10.59 -11.46 -2.28
CA GLY A 264 9.89 -11.60 -1.01
C GLY A 264 9.84 -10.31 -0.20
N VAL A 265 8.69 -9.97 0.36
CA VAL A 265 8.57 -8.83 1.28
C VAL A 265 9.14 -9.23 2.64
N GLU A 266 10.24 -8.61 3.05
CA GLU A 266 10.91 -8.89 4.32
C GLU A 266 10.23 -8.21 5.51
N GLY A 267 9.56 -7.10 5.27
CA GLY A 267 8.78 -6.39 6.27
C GLY A 267 8.34 -5.02 5.81
N THR A 268 7.53 -4.38 6.65
CA THR A 268 7.09 -2.99 6.46
C THR A 268 7.26 -2.19 7.75
N LYS A 269 7.65 -0.94 7.61
CA LYS A 269 7.82 0.02 8.70
C LYS A 269 7.17 1.33 8.33
N MET A 270 6.76 2.10 9.34
CA MET A 270 6.16 3.42 9.14
C MET A 270 6.57 4.35 10.26
N PHE A 271 6.72 5.64 9.92
CA PHE A 271 6.86 6.71 10.89
C PHE A 271 6.07 7.95 10.48
N SER A 272 5.60 8.72 11.46
CA SER A 272 4.66 9.84 11.30
C SER A 272 5.36 11.15 10.91
N ILE A 273 6.20 11.12 9.87
CA ILE A 273 6.77 12.32 9.25
C ILE A 273 6.57 12.20 7.74
N GLY A 274 5.80 13.13 7.17
CA GLY A 274 5.54 13.22 5.73
C GLY A 274 5.56 14.67 5.25
N GLY A 275 5.01 14.92 4.08
CA GLY A 275 5.02 16.21 3.39
C GLY A 275 4.48 17.39 4.22
N ARG A 276 3.50 17.14 5.10
CA ARG A 276 2.93 18.20 5.98
C ARG A 276 3.93 18.74 6.99
N SER A 277 4.87 17.92 7.46
CA SER A 277 5.90 18.37 8.40
C SER A 277 6.79 19.43 7.77
N PHE A 278 7.14 19.28 6.49
CA PHE A 278 7.87 20.28 5.71
C PHE A 278 7.05 21.55 5.54
N THR A 279 5.75 21.44 5.23
CA THR A 279 4.85 22.59 5.09
C THR A 279 4.75 23.39 6.40
N HIS A 280 4.59 22.71 7.54
CA HIS A 280 4.59 23.37 8.85
C HIS A 280 5.90 24.10 9.13
N GLN A 281 7.03 23.48 8.81
CA GLN A 281 8.34 24.09 9.01
C GLN A 281 8.55 25.35 8.12
N ILE A 282 8.14 25.27 6.85
CA ILE A 282 8.15 26.41 5.93
C ILE A 282 7.26 27.53 6.45
N ALA A 283 6.03 27.21 6.85
CA ALA A 283 5.09 28.20 7.42
C ALA A 283 5.69 28.91 8.62
N GLN A 284 6.25 28.17 9.57
CA GLN A 284 6.86 28.72 10.79
C GLN A 284 8.08 29.58 10.49
N LYS A 285 8.99 29.10 9.64
CA LYS A 285 10.27 29.79 9.36
C LYS A 285 10.10 31.03 8.51
N LEU A 286 9.12 31.02 7.59
CA LEU A 286 8.90 32.13 6.67
C LEU A 286 7.72 33.04 7.08
N GLY A 287 7.02 32.72 8.18
CA GLY A 287 5.87 33.49 8.67
C GLY A 287 4.68 33.46 7.71
N LEU A 288 4.45 32.30 7.06
CA LEU A 288 3.37 32.08 6.10
C LEU A 288 2.19 31.34 6.74
N SER A 289 1.00 31.44 6.12
CA SER A 289 -0.07 30.49 6.40
C SER A 289 0.34 29.08 5.94
N PHE A 290 -0.31 28.05 6.49
CA PHE A 290 -0.07 26.66 6.04
C PHE A 290 -0.33 26.51 4.54
N GLU A 291 -1.43 27.07 4.05
CA GLU A 291 -1.81 27.03 2.63
C GLU A 291 -0.80 27.71 1.71
N ASP A 292 -0.26 28.87 2.11
CA ASP A 292 0.75 29.57 1.32
C ASP A 292 2.12 28.85 1.37
N ALA A 293 2.45 28.24 2.49
CA ALA A 293 3.62 27.39 2.63
C ALA A 293 3.51 26.13 1.76
N GLU A 294 2.32 25.49 1.71
CA GLU A 294 2.06 24.35 0.83
C GLU A 294 2.20 24.72 -0.64
N LYS A 295 1.60 25.84 -1.07
CA LYS A 295 1.78 26.37 -2.43
C LYS A 295 3.25 26.63 -2.76
N LEU A 296 4.00 27.18 -1.79
CA LEU A 296 5.43 27.42 -1.96
C LEU A 296 6.21 26.13 -2.11
N LYS A 297 5.91 25.10 -1.29
CA LYS A 297 6.51 23.77 -1.36
C LYS A 297 6.26 23.12 -2.72
N LEU A 298 5.02 23.13 -3.20
CA LEU A 298 4.65 22.58 -4.51
C LEU A 298 5.30 23.30 -5.69
N LEU A 299 5.80 24.52 -5.49
CA LEU A 299 6.52 25.30 -6.49
C LEU A 299 8.05 25.21 -6.34
N ALA A 300 8.57 24.45 -5.37
CA ALA A 300 9.99 24.40 -5.03
C ALA A 300 10.88 24.10 -6.25
N ASP A 301 10.47 23.13 -7.07
CA ASP A 301 11.21 22.70 -8.26
C ASP A 301 10.76 23.40 -9.56
N SER A 302 9.86 24.37 -9.43
CA SER A 302 9.38 25.12 -10.59
C SER A 302 10.43 26.10 -11.09
N PRO A 303 10.64 26.21 -12.42
CA PRO A 303 11.46 27.28 -13.02
C PRO A 303 11.00 28.70 -12.64
N ARG A 304 9.79 28.84 -12.09
CA ARG A 304 9.24 30.12 -11.62
C ARG A 304 9.73 30.52 -10.22
N MET A 305 10.35 29.59 -9.48
CA MET A 305 10.91 29.84 -8.15
C MET A 305 12.10 30.78 -8.26
N LYS A 306 11.99 31.96 -7.65
CA LYS A 306 13.09 32.93 -7.63
C LYS A 306 14.23 32.41 -6.74
N PRO A 307 15.52 32.54 -7.17
CA PRO A 307 16.66 32.02 -6.40
C PRO A 307 16.73 32.52 -4.96
N ALA A 308 16.36 33.78 -4.71
CA ALA A 308 16.32 34.31 -3.35
C ALA A 308 15.24 33.71 -2.46
N ILE A 309 14.13 33.24 -3.06
CA ILE A 309 13.06 32.53 -2.34
C ILE A 309 13.49 31.08 -2.14
N ARG A 310 14.07 30.43 -3.17
CA ARG A 310 14.61 29.07 -3.06
C ARG A 310 15.61 28.97 -1.91
N LYS A 311 16.55 29.88 -1.79
CA LYS A 311 17.52 29.89 -0.68
C LYS A 311 16.86 29.98 0.71
N LYS A 312 15.77 30.74 0.84
CA LYS A 312 15.01 30.81 2.11
C LYS A 312 14.24 29.54 2.37
N PHE A 313 13.70 28.93 1.33
CA PHE A 313 13.01 27.65 1.38
C PHE A 313 13.97 26.55 1.82
N ASP A 314 15.15 26.43 1.19
CA ASP A 314 16.18 25.43 1.53
C ASP A 314 16.56 25.53 3.01
N ALA A 315 16.86 26.74 3.50
CA ALA A 315 17.18 26.99 4.90
C ALA A 315 16.01 26.70 5.86
N ALA A 316 14.75 26.75 5.37
CA ALA A 316 13.59 26.45 6.18
C ALA A 316 13.40 24.93 6.35
N ILE A 317 13.70 24.13 5.32
CA ILE A 317 13.46 22.68 5.34
C ILE A 317 14.67 21.86 5.80
N GLU A 318 15.88 22.43 5.81
CA GLU A 318 17.14 21.75 6.10
C GLU A 318 17.06 20.83 7.34
N ARG A 319 16.66 21.41 8.48
CA ARG A 319 16.52 20.63 9.73
C ARG A 319 15.44 19.53 9.62
N ASN A 320 14.37 19.78 8.88
CA ASN A 320 13.29 18.81 8.72
C ASN A 320 13.73 17.63 7.84
N LEU A 321 14.58 17.91 6.84
CA LEU A 321 15.23 16.87 6.03
C LEU A 321 16.12 15.97 6.89
N GLU A 322 16.93 16.55 7.78
CA GLU A 322 17.78 15.78 8.72
C GLU A 322 16.94 14.89 9.63
N VAL A 323 15.87 15.42 10.22
CA VAL A 323 14.98 14.65 11.10
C VAL A 323 14.27 13.54 10.33
N TRP A 324 13.77 13.83 9.12
CA TRP A 324 13.13 12.85 8.27
C TRP A 324 14.12 11.74 7.85
N GLN A 325 15.33 12.10 7.43
CA GLN A 325 16.40 11.16 7.09
C GLN A 325 16.74 10.25 8.26
N SER A 326 16.87 10.79 9.48
CA SER A 326 17.09 9.98 10.68
C SER A 326 15.94 9.00 10.94
N GLY A 327 14.70 9.40 10.63
CA GLY A 327 13.53 8.50 10.67
C GLY A 327 13.66 7.35 9.65
N VAL A 328 14.15 7.64 8.45
CA VAL A 328 14.43 6.61 7.42
C VAL A 328 15.53 5.66 7.89
N GLU A 329 16.63 6.17 8.43
CA GLU A 329 17.74 5.36 8.95
C GLU A 329 17.26 4.40 10.04
N LEU A 330 16.54 4.91 11.05
CA LEU A 330 15.99 4.11 12.15
C LEU A 330 15.01 3.04 11.64
N ALA A 331 14.14 3.40 10.70
CA ALA A 331 13.17 2.44 10.15
C ALA A 331 13.86 1.33 9.34
N ILE A 332 14.94 1.65 8.61
CA ILE A 332 15.71 0.67 7.85
C ILE A 332 16.58 -0.20 8.77
N GLU A 333 17.13 0.35 9.86
CA GLU A 333 17.91 -0.39 10.85
C GLU A 333 17.13 -1.55 11.49
N GLU A 334 15.80 -1.40 11.59
CA GLU A 334 14.94 -2.46 12.13
C GLU A 334 14.84 -3.73 11.25
N PHE A 335 15.41 -3.73 10.03
CA PHE A 335 15.52 -4.92 9.18
C PHE A 335 16.84 -5.68 9.43
N ASP A 336 17.16 -5.90 10.71
CA ASP A 336 18.39 -6.53 11.22
C ASP A 336 18.59 -7.98 10.78
N GLN A 337 17.55 -8.64 10.26
CA GLN A 337 17.62 -10.00 9.70
C GLN A 337 18.35 -10.07 8.34
N LEU A 338 18.53 -8.94 7.66
CA LEU A 338 19.19 -8.86 6.35
C LEU A 338 20.69 -8.59 6.55
N GLU A 339 21.54 -9.48 6.06
CA GLU A 339 23.00 -9.28 6.06
C GLU A 339 23.43 -8.13 5.15
N THR A 340 22.66 -7.87 4.09
CA THR A 340 22.88 -6.79 3.13
C THR A 340 21.55 -6.22 2.66
N LEU A 341 21.40 -4.91 2.70
CA LEU A 341 20.22 -4.21 2.21
C LEU A 341 20.25 -4.08 0.68
N PRO A 342 19.06 -4.09 0.03
CA PRO A 342 18.94 -3.87 -1.40
C PRO A 342 19.55 -2.54 -1.85
N GLY A 343 20.27 -2.56 -2.98
CA GLY A 343 21.01 -1.41 -3.51
C GLY A 343 20.18 -0.41 -4.29
N GLN A 344 18.83 -0.47 -4.23
CA GLN A 344 17.96 0.51 -4.87
C GLN A 344 16.82 0.93 -3.93
N ILE A 345 16.46 2.20 -4.03
CA ILE A 345 15.33 2.80 -3.31
C ILE A 345 14.37 3.36 -4.35
N LEU A 346 13.10 2.96 -4.24
CA LEU A 346 12.01 3.39 -5.10
C LEU A 346 11.04 4.25 -4.31
N LEU A 347 10.81 5.47 -4.77
CA LEU A 347 10.00 6.47 -4.09
C LEU A 347 8.63 6.61 -4.76
N CYS A 348 7.59 6.78 -3.97
CA CYS A 348 6.26 7.19 -4.40
C CYS A 348 5.59 8.09 -3.35
N GLY A 349 4.32 8.46 -3.59
CA GLY A 349 3.58 9.37 -2.72
C GLY A 349 3.89 10.84 -2.98
N GLY A 350 3.05 11.72 -2.44
CA GLY A 350 3.13 13.17 -2.71
C GLY A 350 4.42 13.85 -2.23
N GLY A 351 5.02 13.33 -1.15
CA GLY A 351 6.29 13.84 -0.62
C GLY A 351 7.48 13.54 -1.51
N ALA A 352 7.44 12.43 -2.27
CA ALA A 352 8.50 12.08 -3.22
C ALA A 352 8.66 13.11 -4.36
N GLY A 353 7.64 13.93 -4.61
CA GLY A 353 7.70 15.03 -5.57
C GLY A 353 8.57 16.22 -5.14
N LEU A 354 9.05 16.26 -3.89
CA LEU A 354 10.00 17.27 -3.44
C LEU A 354 11.42 16.75 -3.73
N SER A 355 12.12 17.40 -4.68
CA SER A 355 13.46 16.98 -5.14
C SER A 355 14.49 16.90 -4.01
N ASP A 356 14.36 17.76 -3.00
CA ASP A 356 15.23 17.77 -1.82
C ASP A 356 15.20 16.43 -1.05
N ILE A 357 14.07 15.73 -1.01
CA ILE A 357 13.94 14.39 -0.42
C ILE A 357 14.75 13.37 -1.22
N GLN A 358 14.58 13.37 -2.55
CA GLN A 358 15.32 12.48 -3.43
C GLN A 358 16.82 12.75 -3.35
N GLU A 359 17.23 14.03 -3.37
CA GLU A 359 18.63 14.44 -3.27
C GLU A 359 19.25 14.03 -1.93
N THR A 360 18.52 14.18 -0.82
CA THR A 360 18.97 13.77 0.52
C THR A 360 19.30 12.29 0.56
N LEU A 361 18.48 11.41 -0.04
CA LEU A 361 18.75 9.97 -0.11
C LEU A 361 19.84 9.61 -1.12
N ALA A 362 19.94 10.34 -2.24
CA ALA A 362 20.89 10.06 -3.31
C ALA A 362 22.31 10.54 -3.01
N THR A 363 22.44 11.53 -2.13
CA THR A 363 23.74 12.14 -1.77
C THR A 363 24.21 11.74 -0.38
N GLY A 364 24.87 12.39 0.40
CA GLY A 364 25.21 12.12 1.78
C GLY A 364 25.86 10.75 2.07
N ASP A 365 26.19 10.53 3.30
CA ASP A 365 26.88 9.33 3.79
C ASP A 365 26.02 8.49 4.76
N TRP A 366 24.73 8.81 4.88
CA TRP A 366 23.76 8.20 5.79
C TRP A 366 23.72 6.65 5.68
N TYR A 367 23.89 6.13 4.47
CA TYR A 367 23.81 4.70 4.20
C TYR A 367 25.00 3.91 4.77
N LYS A 368 26.10 4.56 5.16
CA LYS A 368 27.35 3.89 5.60
C LYS A 368 27.22 3.21 6.97
N GLU A 369 26.30 3.68 7.82
CA GLU A 369 26.02 3.08 9.12
C GLU A 369 25.05 1.88 9.02
N LEU A 370 24.48 1.67 7.83
CA LEU A 370 23.55 0.58 7.53
C LEU A 370 24.24 -0.48 6.63
N PRO A 371 23.76 -1.71 6.61
CA PRO A 371 24.41 -2.81 5.87
C PRO A 371 24.20 -2.73 4.34
N PHE A 372 24.39 -1.56 3.75
CA PHE A 372 24.43 -1.39 2.30
C PHE A 372 25.82 -1.74 1.76
N ALA A 373 25.90 -2.59 0.71
CA ALA A 373 27.14 -2.88 0.04
C ALA A 373 27.75 -1.67 -0.70
N ARG A 374 26.91 -0.73 -1.09
CA ARG A 374 27.25 0.53 -1.79
C ARG A 374 26.12 1.54 -1.60
N ARG A 375 26.38 2.81 -1.99
CA ARG A 375 25.31 3.84 -2.01
C ARG A 375 24.12 3.34 -2.84
N PRO A 376 22.91 3.37 -2.29
CA PRO A 376 21.72 2.98 -3.03
C PRO A 376 21.41 3.94 -4.18
N ILE A 377 20.80 3.41 -5.23
CA ILE A 377 20.28 4.20 -6.35
C ILE A 377 18.86 4.58 -6.01
N VAL A 378 18.53 5.86 -6.08
CA VAL A 378 17.20 6.40 -5.71
C VAL A 378 16.45 6.82 -6.97
N ASN A 379 15.25 6.29 -7.16
CA ASN A 379 14.38 6.63 -8.29
C ASN A 379 12.93 6.82 -7.82
N ILE A 380 12.17 7.62 -8.56
CA ILE A 380 10.71 7.71 -8.41
C ILE A 380 10.09 6.59 -9.25
N ILE A 381 9.06 5.94 -8.72
CA ILE A 381 8.31 4.90 -9.44
C ILE A 381 7.47 5.57 -10.54
N ASP A 382 7.66 5.11 -11.76
CA ASP A 382 6.83 5.52 -12.90
C ASP A 382 5.58 4.63 -12.98
N PRO A 383 4.36 5.18 -12.87
CA PRO A 383 3.12 4.42 -12.98
C PRO A 383 2.98 3.60 -14.26
N GLU A 384 3.60 4.04 -15.36
CA GLU A 384 3.54 3.34 -16.65
C GLU A 384 4.33 2.02 -16.65
N THR A 385 5.24 1.85 -15.67
CA THR A 385 6.03 0.61 -15.51
C THR A 385 5.29 -0.50 -14.77
N ILE A 386 4.10 -0.22 -14.22
CA ILE A 386 3.34 -1.21 -13.45
C ILE A 386 2.66 -2.20 -14.38
N GLU A 387 3.12 -3.44 -14.34
CA GLU A 387 2.62 -4.51 -15.17
C GLU A 387 1.17 -4.90 -14.83
N GLY A 388 0.40 -5.29 -15.86
CA GLY A 388 -0.96 -5.79 -15.71
C GLY A 388 -2.01 -4.73 -15.39
N ILE A 389 -1.66 -3.44 -15.42
CA ILE A 389 -2.59 -2.31 -15.28
C ILE A 389 -2.36 -1.32 -16.42
N GLU A 390 -3.41 -1.00 -17.16
CA GLU A 390 -3.40 -0.06 -18.28
C GLU A 390 -4.27 1.15 -17.95
N ASN A 391 -3.71 2.35 -18.01
CA ASN A 391 -4.50 3.58 -17.92
C ASN A 391 -5.13 3.89 -19.28
N THR A 392 -6.46 3.78 -19.36
CA THR A 392 -7.23 4.08 -20.60
C THR A 392 -7.97 5.40 -20.52
N THR A 393 -7.70 6.21 -19.51
CA THR A 393 -8.31 7.54 -19.33
C THR A 393 -7.42 8.62 -19.94
N ASP A 394 -7.99 9.80 -20.17
CA ASP A 394 -7.22 10.98 -20.62
C ASP A 394 -6.45 11.66 -19.47
N ARG A 395 -6.55 11.13 -18.24
CA ARG A 395 -5.88 11.67 -17.07
C ARG A 395 -4.55 10.98 -16.87
N GLU A 396 -3.49 11.75 -16.87
CA GLU A 396 -2.16 11.29 -16.50
C GLU A 396 -2.13 10.88 -15.02
N LEU A 397 -1.56 9.71 -14.74
CA LEU A 397 -1.29 9.25 -13.39
C LEU A 397 0.19 9.49 -13.09
N ASP A 398 0.47 10.04 -11.94
CA ASP A 398 1.83 10.29 -11.45
C ASP A 398 2.18 9.37 -10.26
N HIS A 399 3.37 9.54 -9.71
CA HIS A 399 3.87 8.79 -8.57
C HIS A 399 2.98 8.86 -7.33
N THR A 400 2.03 9.78 -7.27
CA THR A 400 1.08 9.88 -6.14
C THR A 400 -0.02 8.82 -6.20
N PHE A 401 -0.20 8.14 -7.34
CA PHE A 401 -1.21 7.09 -7.53
C PHE A 401 -0.67 5.67 -7.36
N ILE A 402 0.63 5.50 -7.08
CA ILE A 402 1.26 4.16 -7.00
C ILE A 402 0.58 3.27 -5.96
N THR A 403 0.24 3.81 -4.79
CA THR A 403 -0.47 3.06 -3.74
C THR A 403 -1.83 2.58 -4.23
N ALA A 404 -2.63 3.45 -4.85
CA ALA A 404 -3.92 3.07 -5.43
C ALA A 404 -3.79 2.02 -6.55
N LEU A 405 -2.74 2.09 -7.39
CA LEU A 405 -2.42 1.08 -8.39
C LEU A 405 -2.04 -0.25 -7.74
N GLY A 406 -1.24 -0.21 -6.67
CA GLY A 406 -0.91 -1.39 -5.87
C GLY A 406 -2.14 -2.05 -5.23
N LEU A 407 -3.10 -1.26 -4.76
CA LEU A 407 -4.38 -1.77 -4.25
C LEU A 407 -5.18 -2.49 -5.33
N LEU A 408 -5.25 -1.94 -6.56
CA LEU A 408 -5.86 -2.64 -7.69
C LEU A 408 -5.18 -3.98 -7.94
N ARG A 409 -3.85 -4.02 -7.83
CA ARG A 409 -3.08 -5.25 -8.00
C ARG A 409 -3.42 -6.30 -6.94
N VAL A 410 -3.44 -5.90 -5.66
CA VAL A 410 -3.84 -6.79 -4.55
C VAL A 410 -5.27 -7.30 -4.73
N GLY A 411 -6.17 -6.44 -5.18
CA GLY A 411 -7.55 -6.81 -5.47
C GLY A 411 -7.66 -7.83 -6.60
N MET A 412 -6.92 -7.64 -7.67
CA MET A 412 -6.85 -8.61 -8.78
C MET A 412 -6.31 -9.96 -8.29
N ASP A 413 -5.22 -9.96 -7.54
CA ASP A 413 -4.64 -11.18 -6.95
C ASP A 413 -5.65 -11.90 -6.03
N THR A 414 -6.57 -11.13 -5.41
CA THR A 414 -7.61 -11.64 -4.51
C THR A 414 -8.78 -12.23 -5.29
N LEU A 415 -9.23 -11.58 -6.36
CA LEU A 415 -10.41 -11.97 -7.16
C LEU A 415 -10.08 -13.05 -8.20
N VAL A 416 -8.89 -13.01 -8.81
CA VAL A 416 -8.41 -14.09 -9.66
C VAL A 416 -8.14 -15.28 -8.75
N GLY A 417 -9.23 -15.84 -8.22
CA GLY A 417 -9.21 -17.08 -7.45
C GLY A 417 -8.44 -18.14 -8.24
N VAL A 418 -7.66 -18.90 -7.51
CA VAL A 418 -6.93 -20.06 -7.92
C VAL A 418 -7.60 -20.78 -9.12
N PRO A 419 -6.92 -20.92 -10.27
CA PRO A 419 -7.42 -21.76 -11.34
C PRO A 419 -7.84 -23.12 -10.78
N GLU A 420 -9.01 -23.64 -11.16
CA GLU A 420 -9.55 -24.94 -10.74
C GLU A 420 -8.56 -26.11 -10.94
N ASN A 421 -7.53 -25.90 -11.74
CA ASN A 421 -6.44 -26.84 -11.98
C ASN A 421 -5.27 -26.68 -11.00
N GLY A 422 -5.55 -26.70 -9.70
CA GLY A 422 -4.67 -27.32 -8.70
C GLY A 422 -3.20 -26.92 -8.59
N SER A 423 -2.76 -25.76 -9.08
CA SER A 423 -1.40 -25.34 -8.74
C SER A 423 -1.34 -25.01 -7.24
N LEU A 424 -0.32 -25.50 -6.55
CA LEU A 424 -0.18 -25.31 -5.11
C LEU A 424 -0.09 -23.85 -4.73
N LYS A 425 0.47 -23.00 -5.61
CA LYS A 425 0.52 -21.57 -5.40
C LYS A 425 -0.87 -20.99 -5.21
N ALA A 426 -1.82 -21.49 -5.99
CA ALA A 426 -3.21 -21.20 -5.89
C ALA A 426 -3.81 -21.67 -4.56
N LYS A 427 -3.44 -22.86 -4.08
CA LYS A 427 -3.87 -23.39 -2.78
C LYS A 427 -3.16 -22.69 -1.61
N LEU A 428 -1.86 -22.41 -1.73
CA LEU A 428 -1.11 -21.62 -0.74
C LEU A 428 -1.65 -20.19 -0.64
N SER A 429 -1.93 -19.54 -1.77
CA SER A 429 -2.59 -18.22 -1.76
C SER A 429 -3.94 -18.26 -1.03
N LYS A 430 -4.72 -19.33 -1.18
CA LYS A 430 -5.98 -19.50 -0.42
C LYS A 430 -5.74 -19.74 1.07
N LEU A 431 -4.71 -20.50 1.43
CA LEU A 431 -4.32 -20.75 2.83
C LEU A 431 -3.76 -19.50 3.52
N LEU A 432 -3.14 -18.61 2.75
CA LEU A 432 -2.61 -17.34 3.24
C LEU A 432 -3.71 -16.27 3.40
N LYS A 433 -4.90 -16.48 2.80
CA LYS A 433 -6.07 -15.57 2.89
C LYS A 433 -7.03 -15.89 4.05
N ASN A 434 -6.92 -17.08 4.67
CA ASN A 434 -7.72 -17.53 5.81
C ASN A 434 -6.90 -17.46 7.10
#